data_731a36282ce2ec6321abd4ca4fd68628
#
_entry.id   731a36282ce2ec6321abd4ca4fd68628
#
_cell.length_a   1.000
_cell.length_b   1.000
_cell.length_c   1.000
_cell.angle_alpha   90.00
_cell.angle_beta   90.00
_cell.angle_gamma   90.00
#
_symmetry.space_group_name_H-M   'P 1'
#
loop_
_entity.id
_entity.type
_entity.pdbx_description
1 polymer ?
#
loop_
_entity_poly.entity_id
_entity_poly.type
_entity_poly.pdbx_seq_one_letter_code
_entity_poly.pdbx_strand_id
1 'polypeptide(L)'
;MKKSIVLLLAIVMLIGLAACGESSGGASAGGGADAPPSPKILGVMLGTNVMSLDTDLATDGDSFEVIADCIDGLMQMDADGAAVPAIAESFSLSDDGLTYTFKLRDAKWSNGDPVKADDFVFAWRRICKNAGEYAYMMDEIANIKGAAAIIADGADPATLGVSAPDEKTLVVELEVPVSFFPSLMVFPTFYPINEAFYQSLEDGTYGTSPDTFLSNGAFLLDSYTPGTASFSLKKNPDYWDAGRIKLDGINYQVVGSSDNALTAFKNNTLNVVTVSGNQVEAAKSDEALSKSLKVTGAGYMWYLSFSQTEKNAQGGMLANANLRLAISNALDRDSLVDNYVMDGSLATFTAVPPQFAASASTGEDFSADQSKFAEFVGYDPEKAAAYLEAAKAELGADEFSFTMIYGNNEGDEVAKVAQAIKAQVEENLPGVTINLQPMTKAERLDKMQNDNYDIALTRWGPDYADPMTYLGMWITNNSNNYGFWSNPDYDQLIADCTTGAYITDYDARWAAMYEAEALVMQEAVIAPLYTKANANLISEGVSGIDFHPVALNRVYKDADIS
;
A
#
# COMPACT_ATOMS: atom_id res chain seq x y z
N MET A 1 -9.74 13.13 -59.47
CA MET A 1 -8.47 12.71 -60.03
C MET A 1 -7.54 12.45 -58.84
N LYS A 2 -7.59 11.39 -58.16
CA LYS A 2 -7.43 9.94 -58.30
C LYS A 2 -6.03 9.55 -58.80
N LYS A 3 -5.33 8.83 -57.87
CA LYS A 3 -4.21 7.90 -58.06
C LYS A 3 -2.86 8.54 -58.27
N SER A 4 -2.02 8.35 -57.24
CA SER A 4 -0.62 7.95 -57.31
C SER A 4 0.13 8.54 -56.11
N ILE A 5 0.24 7.82 -55.00
CA ILE A 5 1.39 7.83 -54.05
C ILE A 5 1.17 6.59 -53.16
N VAL A 6 1.49 5.45 -53.74
CA VAL A 6 1.81 4.20 -53.05
C VAL A 6 2.86 3.54 -53.89
N LEU A 7 4.11 3.84 -53.61
CA LEU A 7 5.31 3.04 -54.03
C LEU A 7 6.58 3.81 -53.68
N LEU A 8 7.02 3.81 -52.44
CA LEU A 8 8.43 4.15 -52.09
C LEU A 8 8.69 3.86 -50.60
N LEU A 9 8.61 2.57 -50.24
CA LEU A 9 9.11 2.07 -48.92
C LEU A 9 9.29 0.56 -48.97
N ALA A 10 10.11 0.09 -49.92
CA ALA A 10 10.53 -1.30 -50.04
C ALA A 10 11.80 -1.44 -50.88
N ILE A 11 12.88 -0.79 -50.51
CA ILE A 11 14.25 -1.06 -51.01
C ILE A 11 15.23 -0.46 -49.98
N VAL A 12 15.49 -1.15 -48.90
CA VAL A 12 16.74 -1.15 -48.11
C VAL A 12 16.73 -2.36 -47.18
N MET A 13 16.71 -3.54 -47.75
CA MET A 13 17.07 -4.79 -47.06
C MET A 13 17.47 -5.83 -48.09
N LEU A 14 18.65 -5.68 -48.62
CA LEU A 14 19.30 -6.74 -49.43
C LEU A 14 20.69 -6.27 -49.89
N ILE A 15 21.66 -6.20 -48.98
CA ILE A 15 23.11 -6.33 -49.32
C ILE A 15 23.81 -6.84 -48.05
N GLY A 16 24.16 -8.12 -48.04
CA GLY A 16 24.95 -8.69 -46.94
C GLY A 16 25.02 -10.20 -46.91
N LEU A 17 25.10 -10.84 -48.09
CA LEU A 17 25.39 -12.28 -48.17
C LEU A 17 26.19 -12.52 -49.46
N ALA A 18 27.51 -12.48 -49.34
CA ALA A 18 28.43 -13.22 -50.19
C ALA A 18 29.89 -12.93 -49.82
N ALA A 19 30.53 -13.83 -49.11
CA ALA A 19 31.95 -14.19 -49.30
C ALA A 19 32.25 -15.38 -48.39
N CYS A 20 31.99 -16.59 -48.90
CA CYS A 20 32.73 -17.78 -48.49
C CYS A 20 34.03 -17.80 -49.30
N GLY A 21 35.16 -17.85 -48.60
CA GLY A 21 36.48 -18.12 -49.16
C GLY A 21 37.28 -18.92 -48.15
N GLU A 22 37.45 -20.23 -48.42
CA GLU A 22 38.37 -21.10 -47.69
C GLU A 22 39.80 -20.67 -47.84
N SER A 23 40.55 -20.58 -46.75
CA SER A 23 41.97 -20.97 -46.75
C SER A 23 42.40 -21.37 -45.34
N SER A 24 43.04 -22.49 -45.31
CA SER A 24 43.60 -23.23 -44.21
C SER A 24 44.82 -22.56 -43.56
N GLY A 25 44.92 -22.74 -42.23
CA GLY A 25 46.21 -22.89 -41.55
C GLY A 25 46.63 -21.79 -40.59
N GLY A 26 46.80 -22.14 -39.33
CA GLY A 26 47.61 -21.40 -38.38
C GLY A 26 46.99 -21.23 -36.99
N ALA A 27 47.29 -22.16 -36.09
CA ALA A 27 47.00 -21.98 -34.66
C ALA A 27 47.73 -20.74 -34.13
N SER A 28 46.95 -19.85 -33.49
CA SER A 28 47.46 -18.91 -32.53
C SER A 28 46.44 -18.73 -31.42
N ALA A 29 46.79 -19.18 -30.24
CA ALA A 29 46.06 -18.94 -29.02
C ALA A 29 46.07 -17.44 -28.72
N GLY A 30 44.98 -16.76 -29.01
CA GLY A 30 44.72 -15.41 -28.60
C GLY A 30 43.51 -15.42 -27.65
N GLY A 31 43.74 -14.98 -26.40
CA GLY A 31 42.69 -14.91 -25.37
C GLY A 31 41.46 -14.18 -25.90
N GLY A 32 40.33 -14.85 -25.81
CA GLY A 32 39.05 -14.21 -26.02
C GLY A 32 38.89 -13.11 -24.97
N ALA A 33 38.84 -11.87 -25.42
CA ALA A 33 38.28 -10.83 -24.60
C ALA A 33 36.82 -11.25 -24.41
N ASP A 34 36.46 -11.56 -23.17
CA ASP A 34 35.08 -11.80 -22.80
C ASP A 34 34.26 -10.60 -23.30
N ALA A 35 33.18 -10.87 -24.04
CA ALA A 35 32.24 -9.84 -24.39
C ALA A 35 31.75 -9.19 -23.08
N PRO A 36 31.57 -7.87 -23.03
CA PRO A 36 31.04 -7.24 -21.83
C PRO A 36 29.74 -7.94 -21.47
N PRO A 37 29.49 -8.18 -20.14
CA PRO A 37 28.27 -8.81 -19.72
C PRO A 37 27.07 -8.01 -20.21
N SER A 38 25.98 -8.69 -20.58
CA SER A 38 24.74 -8.04 -20.98
C SER A 38 24.23 -7.19 -19.83
N PRO A 39 23.68 -5.99 -20.11
CA PRO A 39 23.16 -5.14 -19.04
C PRO A 39 22.02 -5.83 -18.30
N LYS A 40 22.00 -5.70 -16.97
CA LYS A 40 20.98 -6.24 -16.07
C LYS A 40 19.81 -5.29 -16.00
N ILE A 41 18.88 -5.40 -16.93
CA ILE A 41 17.67 -4.56 -17.00
C ILE A 41 16.47 -5.37 -16.54
N LEU A 42 15.81 -4.95 -15.46
CA LEU A 42 14.63 -5.60 -14.92
C LEU A 42 13.37 -5.10 -15.64
N GLY A 43 12.60 -5.99 -16.25
CA GLY A 43 11.29 -5.68 -16.83
C GLY A 43 10.18 -5.83 -15.80
N VAL A 44 9.46 -4.76 -15.49
CA VAL A 44 8.45 -4.70 -14.41
C VAL A 44 7.12 -4.25 -14.97
N MET A 45 6.03 -4.91 -14.53
CA MET A 45 4.66 -4.49 -14.76
C MET A 45 4.22 -3.42 -13.77
N LEU A 46 3.56 -2.36 -14.27
CA LEU A 46 2.65 -1.52 -13.50
C LEU A 46 1.20 -1.84 -13.87
N GLY A 47 0.31 -1.75 -12.90
CA GLY A 47 -1.13 -2.00 -13.10
C GLY A 47 -1.84 -0.86 -13.80
N THR A 48 -1.41 0.37 -13.53
CA THR A 48 -1.97 1.62 -14.06
C THR A 48 -0.86 2.55 -14.56
N ASN A 49 -1.25 3.60 -15.28
CA ASN A 49 -0.29 4.66 -15.62
C ASN A 49 0.13 5.40 -14.36
N VAL A 50 1.41 5.78 -14.29
CA VAL A 50 1.91 6.73 -13.30
C VAL A 50 1.11 8.02 -13.39
N MET A 51 0.44 8.38 -12.30
CA MET A 51 -0.39 9.60 -12.25
C MET A 51 0.45 10.85 -12.08
N SER A 52 1.47 10.80 -11.23
CA SER A 52 2.40 11.90 -11.00
C SER A 52 3.73 11.38 -10.43
N LEU A 53 4.84 12.01 -10.78
CA LEU A 53 6.13 11.86 -10.10
C LEU A 53 6.42 13.01 -9.12
N ASP A 54 5.48 13.91 -8.92
CA ASP A 54 5.53 14.94 -7.90
C ASP A 54 4.98 14.38 -6.58
N THR A 55 5.78 14.39 -5.52
CA THR A 55 5.43 13.83 -4.20
C THR A 55 4.21 14.50 -3.55
N ASP A 56 3.86 15.72 -3.96
CA ASP A 56 2.68 16.44 -3.51
C ASP A 56 1.40 16.08 -4.28
N LEU A 57 1.55 15.54 -5.50
CA LEU A 57 0.44 15.22 -6.41
C LEU A 57 0.24 13.72 -6.63
N ALA A 58 1.20 12.90 -6.23
CA ALA A 58 1.10 11.45 -6.35
C ALA A 58 0.10 10.90 -5.32
N THR A 59 -0.84 10.05 -5.78
CA THR A 59 -1.92 9.51 -4.94
C THR A 59 -2.14 8.01 -5.15
N ASP A 60 -1.23 7.34 -5.86
CA ASP A 60 -1.36 5.93 -6.19
C ASP A 60 -0.05 5.15 -6.01
N GLY A 61 -0.18 3.84 -5.75
CA GLY A 61 0.95 2.98 -5.45
C GLY A 61 1.96 2.83 -6.58
N ASP A 62 1.52 2.84 -7.85
CA ASP A 62 2.41 2.74 -9.01
C ASP A 62 3.29 3.99 -9.14
N SER A 63 2.72 5.19 -8.88
CA SER A 63 3.48 6.45 -8.80
C SER A 63 4.48 6.44 -7.64
N PHE A 64 4.07 6.00 -6.46
CA PHE A 64 4.95 5.93 -5.28
C PHE A 64 6.11 4.97 -5.47
N GLU A 65 5.91 3.81 -6.13
CA GLU A 65 6.95 2.86 -6.45
C GLU A 65 8.05 3.50 -7.30
N VAL A 66 7.67 4.19 -8.39
CA VAL A 66 8.63 4.85 -9.29
C VAL A 66 9.34 6.03 -8.62
N ILE A 67 8.63 6.81 -7.78
CA ILE A 67 9.24 7.88 -7.00
C ILE A 67 10.30 7.31 -6.06
N ALA A 68 10.00 6.21 -5.35
CA ALA A 68 10.92 5.60 -4.39
C ALA A 68 12.15 4.94 -5.03
N ASP A 69 12.07 4.53 -6.29
CA ASP A 69 13.24 4.10 -7.06
C ASP A 69 14.19 5.25 -7.36
N CYS A 70 13.64 6.45 -7.56
CA CYS A 70 14.37 7.63 -7.98
C CYS A 70 14.77 8.57 -6.83
N ILE A 71 14.03 8.58 -5.72
CA ILE A 71 14.24 9.48 -4.60
C ILE A 71 14.29 8.68 -3.29
N ASP A 72 15.31 8.94 -2.48
CA ASP A 72 15.38 8.46 -1.10
C ASP A 72 14.83 9.51 -0.13
N GLY A 73 14.00 9.06 0.82
CA GLY A 73 13.56 9.82 1.97
C GLY A 73 14.57 9.81 3.14
N LEU A 74 14.15 10.25 4.31
CA LEU A 74 14.95 10.16 5.53
C LEU A 74 15.23 8.71 5.91
N MET A 75 14.21 7.86 5.79
CA MET A 75 14.24 6.43 6.09
C MET A 75 13.88 5.62 4.84
N GLN A 76 14.19 4.33 4.84
CA GLN A 76 13.79 3.33 3.85
C GLN A 76 13.34 2.07 4.57
N MET A 77 12.61 1.19 3.89
CA MET A 77 12.30 -0.14 4.41
C MET A 77 13.45 -1.10 4.15
N ASP A 78 13.73 -1.96 5.11
CA ASP A 78 14.54 -3.16 4.90
C ASP A 78 13.66 -4.35 4.43
N ALA A 79 14.28 -5.50 4.19
CA ALA A 79 13.58 -6.69 3.70
C ALA A 79 12.50 -7.23 4.66
N ASP A 80 12.60 -6.91 5.95
CA ASP A 80 11.65 -7.32 6.99
C ASP A 80 10.54 -6.27 7.21
N GLY A 81 10.57 -5.14 6.46
CA GLY A 81 9.60 -4.05 6.56
C GLY A 81 9.89 -3.05 7.67
N ALA A 82 11.03 -3.12 8.32
CA ALA A 82 11.42 -2.15 9.32
C ALA A 82 11.98 -0.87 8.68
N ALA A 83 11.65 0.29 9.26
CA ALA A 83 12.21 1.57 8.84
C ALA A 83 13.66 1.69 9.30
N VAL A 84 14.58 1.77 8.35
CA VAL A 84 16.02 1.93 8.59
C VAL A 84 16.54 3.22 7.97
N PRO A 85 17.66 3.80 8.46
CA PRO A 85 18.23 5.04 7.94
C PRO A 85 18.53 4.99 6.43
N ALA A 86 18.09 6.04 5.69
CA ALA A 86 18.43 6.28 4.28
C ALA A 86 19.23 7.59 4.15
N ILE A 87 18.62 8.70 3.72
CA ILE A 87 19.29 10.02 3.71
C ILE A 87 19.64 10.46 5.13
N ALA A 88 18.82 10.14 6.12
CA ALA A 88 19.26 10.26 7.51
C ALA A 88 20.33 9.20 7.80
N GLU A 89 21.47 9.58 8.39
CA GLU A 89 22.45 8.67 8.94
C GLU A 89 22.03 8.19 10.33
N SER A 90 21.39 9.07 11.09
CA SER A 90 20.86 8.80 12.42
C SER A 90 19.75 9.79 12.78
N PHE A 91 18.98 9.46 13.80
CA PHE A 91 18.05 10.40 14.42
C PHE A 91 18.06 10.24 15.95
N SER A 92 17.55 11.26 16.62
CA SER A 92 17.29 11.27 18.06
C SER A 92 15.93 11.86 18.34
N LEU A 93 15.32 11.43 19.45
CA LEU A 93 14.06 11.94 19.97
C LEU A 93 14.33 12.64 21.31
N SER A 94 13.68 13.79 21.54
CA SER A 94 13.71 14.47 22.83
C SER A 94 12.99 13.67 23.93
N ASP A 95 13.32 13.94 25.19
CA ASP A 95 12.76 13.22 26.36
C ASP A 95 11.22 13.37 26.47
N ASP A 96 10.66 14.44 25.93
CA ASP A 96 9.21 14.68 25.88
C ASP A 96 8.51 14.03 24.68
N GLY A 97 9.28 13.36 23.79
CA GLY A 97 8.75 12.70 22.61
C GLY A 97 8.27 13.65 21.49
N LEU A 98 8.53 14.97 21.60
CA LEU A 98 7.97 15.96 20.69
C LEU A 98 8.94 16.47 19.62
N THR A 99 10.24 16.20 19.74
CA THR A 99 11.21 16.73 18.79
C THR A 99 12.11 15.62 18.25
N TYR A 100 12.01 15.38 16.95
CA TYR A 100 12.93 14.54 16.21
C TYR A 100 14.06 15.37 15.61
N THR A 101 15.30 14.92 15.75
CA THR A 101 16.47 15.53 15.11
C THR A 101 17.15 14.50 14.24
N PHE A 102 17.12 14.70 12.91
CA PHE A 102 17.77 13.85 11.94
C PHE A 102 19.13 14.44 11.52
N LYS A 103 20.15 13.58 11.44
CA LYS A 103 21.46 13.92 10.86
C LYS A 103 21.59 13.31 9.49
N LEU A 104 21.82 14.14 8.47
CA LEU A 104 21.85 13.71 7.08
C LEU A 104 23.26 13.29 6.65
N ARG A 105 23.36 12.18 5.93
CA ARG A 105 24.60 11.75 5.27
C ARG A 105 24.97 12.61 4.07
N ASP A 106 26.17 12.42 3.56
CA ASP A 106 26.54 12.99 2.28
C ASP A 106 25.84 12.24 1.15
N ALA A 107 24.95 12.95 0.46
CA ALA A 107 24.22 12.48 -0.72
C ALA A 107 24.10 13.63 -1.73
N LYS A 108 23.85 13.28 -3.00
CA LYS A 108 23.75 14.24 -4.09
C LYS A 108 22.48 14.03 -4.90
N TRP A 109 21.95 15.11 -5.40
CA TRP A 109 21.01 15.12 -6.50
C TRP A 109 21.72 14.80 -7.83
N SER A 110 20.95 14.34 -8.82
CA SER A 110 21.46 13.94 -10.14
C SER A 110 22.08 15.10 -10.96
N ASN A 111 21.85 16.34 -10.56
CA ASN A 111 22.53 17.53 -11.12
C ASN A 111 23.86 17.85 -10.41
N GLY A 112 24.23 17.07 -9.38
CA GLY A 112 25.46 17.23 -8.61
C GLY A 112 25.33 18.09 -7.34
N ASP A 113 24.19 18.73 -7.11
CA ASP A 113 23.91 19.50 -5.90
C ASP A 113 23.88 18.56 -4.66
N PRO A 114 24.33 19.01 -3.48
CA PRO A 114 24.16 18.24 -2.25
C PRO A 114 22.70 18.15 -1.85
N VAL A 115 22.28 16.99 -1.31
CA VAL A 115 20.99 16.85 -0.61
C VAL A 115 21.13 17.52 0.75
N LYS A 116 20.20 18.42 1.07
CA LYS A 116 20.20 19.26 2.26
C LYS A 116 18.93 19.11 3.09
N ALA A 117 19.01 19.48 4.35
CA ALA A 117 17.84 19.52 5.23
C ALA A 117 16.77 20.50 4.72
N ASP A 118 17.17 21.60 4.08
CA ASP A 118 16.24 22.56 3.46
C ASP A 118 15.38 21.95 2.35
N ASP A 119 15.86 20.91 1.65
CA ASP A 119 15.09 20.20 0.61
C ASP A 119 13.85 19.51 1.22
N PHE A 120 13.97 18.98 2.43
CA PHE A 120 12.84 18.42 3.20
C PHE A 120 11.91 19.53 3.72
N VAL A 121 12.49 20.60 4.28
CA VAL A 121 11.71 21.76 4.77
C VAL A 121 10.84 22.33 3.64
N PHE A 122 11.42 22.52 2.45
CA PHE A 122 10.70 23.01 1.28
C PHE A 122 9.57 22.07 0.87
N ALA A 123 9.86 20.77 0.70
CA ALA A 123 8.87 19.76 0.28
C ALA A 123 7.67 19.72 1.24
N TRP A 124 7.91 19.63 2.56
CA TRP A 124 6.86 19.50 3.55
C TRP A 124 6.00 20.76 3.69
N ARG A 125 6.63 21.95 3.62
CA ARG A 125 5.89 23.24 3.59
C ARG A 125 5.01 23.36 2.36
N ARG A 126 5.48 22.84 1.22
CA ARG A 126 4.73 22.84 -0.03
C ARG A 126 3.50 21.95 0.05
N ILE A 127 3.62 20.74 0.58
CA ILE A 127 2.50 19.81 0.78
C ILE A 127 1.43 20.42 1.69
N CYS A 128 1.82 20.97 2.85
CA CYS A 128 0.87 21.62 3.75
C CYS A 128 0.20 22.84 3.10
N LYS A 129 0.95 23.64 2.34
CA LYS A 129 0.41 24.83 1.64
C LYS A 129 -0.60 24.48 0.56
N ASN A 130 -0.34 23.41 -0.21
CA ASN A 130 -1.19 23.01 -1.31
C ASN A 130 -2.41 22.23 -0.85
N ALA A 131 -2.37 21.64 0.36
CA ALA A 131 -3.44 20.86 0.97
C ALA A 131 -4.00 19.78 0.02
N GLY A 132 -3.07 19.06 -0.65
CA GLY A 132 -3.40 17.95 -1.54
C GLY A 132 -3.97 16.73 -0.80
N GLU A 133 -4.30 15.67 -1.53
CA GLU A 133 -4.96 14.48 -0.98
C GLU A 133 -4.17 13.83 0.17
N TYR A 134 -2.83 13.86 0.12
CA TYR A 134 -1.97 13.27 1.16
C TYR A 134 -1.47 14.29 2.21
N ALA A 135 -2.01 15.52 2.22
CA ALA A 135 -1.65 16.51 3.24
C ALA A 135 -2.01 16.06 4.67
N TYR A 136 -3.08 15.24 4.83
CA TYR A 136 -3.47 14.66 6.12
C TYR A 136 -2.36 13.83 6.77
N MET A 137 -1.40 13.32 5.99
CA MET A 137 -0.21 12.65 6.54
C MET A 137 0.63 13.58 7.41
N MET A 138 0.60 14.91 7.16
CA MET A 138 1.39 15.90 7.89
C MET A 138 0.74 16.32 9.21
N ASP A 139 -0.61 16.49 9.22
CA ASP A 139 -1.34 16.96 10.40
C ASP A 139 -2.00 15.85 11.22
N GLU A 140 -2.78 14.98 10.60
CA GLU A 140 -3.54 13.95 11.32
C GLU A 140 -2.67 12.76 11.74
N ILE A 141 -1.72 12.34 10.89
CA ILE A 141 -0.92 11.14 11.13
C ILE A 141 0.42 11.48 11.78
N ALA A 142 1.22 12.33 11.15
CA ALA A 142 2.53 12.72 11.68
C ALA A 142 2.44 13.77 12.78
N ASN A 143 1.32 14.47 12.90
CA ASN A 143 1.07 15.52 13.90
C ASN A 143 2.19 16.57 13.93
N ILE A 144 2.68 17.00 12.75
CA ILE A 144 3.71 18.04 12.67
C ILE A 144 3.12 19.36 13.13
N LYS A 145 3.79 20.02 14.07
CA LYS A 145 3.36 21.26 14.67
C LYS A 145 3.03 22.32 13.62
N GLY A 146 1.84 22.92 13.71
CA GLY A 146 1.36 23.94 12.80
C GLY A 146 0.79 23.42 11.47
N ALA A 147 0.92 22.12 11.14
CA ALA A 147 0.44 21.56 9.87
C ALA A 147 -1.07 21.76 9.70
N ALA A 148 -1.87 21.44 10.73
CA ALA A 148 -3.32 21.60 10.68
C ALA A 148 -3.77 23.04 10.38
N ALA A 149 -3.13 24.04 11.00
CA ALA A 149 -3.45 25.45 10.75
C ALA A 149 -3.08 25.90 9.33
N ILE A 150 -2.01 25.35 8.76
CA ILE A 150 -1.60 25.66 7.38
C ILE A 150 -2.60 25.02 6.40
N ILE A 151 -2.94 23.76 6.60
CA ILE A 151 -3.81 22.97 5.71
C ILE A 151 -5.25 23.49 5.76
N ALA A 152 -5.82 23.68 6.96
CA ALA A 152 -7.23 24.04 7.14
C ALA A 152 -7.50 25.55 7.02
N ASP A 153 -6.61 26.38 7.56
CA ASP A 153 -6.84 27.83 7.71
C ASP A 153 -5.97 28.68 6.77
N GLY A 154 -5.05 28.06 6.00
CA GLY A 154 -4.14 28.78 5.12
C GLY A 154 -3.11 29.64 5.87
N ALA A 155 -2.67 29.19 7.07
CA ALA A 155 -1.59 29.85 7.80
C ALA A 155 -0.28 29.87 7.00
N ASP A 156 0.67 30.72 7.40
CA ASP A 156 1.96 30.82 6.72
C ASP A 156 2.73 29.49 6.80
N PRO A 157 3.11 28.86 5.67
CA PRO A 157 3.89 27.61 5.64
C PRO A 157 5.21 27.70 6.42
N ALA A 158 5.74 28.90 6.64
CA ALA A 158 6.93 29.12 7.45
C ALA A 158 6.71 28.76 8.93
N THR A 159 5.46 28.66 9.40
CA THR A 159 5.12 28.28 10.78
C THR A 159 5.11 26.78 11.01
N LEU A 160 5.28 25.95 9.95
CA LEU A 160 5.41 24.51 10.10
C LEU A 160 6.58 24.16 11.02
N GLY A 161 6.36 23.25 11.96
CA GLY A 161 7.34 22.75 12.93
C GLY A 161 8.48 21.95 12.30
N VAL A 162 9.05 22.44 11.20
CA VAL A 162 10.19 21.83 10.51
C VAL A 162 11.25 22.90 10.23
N SER A 163 12.51 22.61 10.55
CA SER A 163 13.61 23.56 10.37
C SER A 163 14.94 22.88 10.04
N ALA A 164 15.80 23.59 9.35
CA ALA A 164 17.16 23.18 9.00
C ALA A 164 18.16 24.15 9.68
N PRO A 165 18.63 23.88 10.92
CA PRO A 165 19.63 24.70 11.59
C PRO A 165 20.97 24.78 10.83
N ASP A 166 21.27 23.75 10.06
CA ASP A 166 22.39 23.66 9.13
C ASP A 166 22.03 22.69 7.97
N GLU A 167 22.86 22.62 6.94
CA GLU A 167 22.59 21.81 5.73
C GLU A 167 22.39 20.31 6.00
N LYS A 168 22.85 19.79 7.14
CA LYS A 168 22.84 18.36 7.49
C LYS A 168 21.99 18.02 8.71
N THR A 169 21.28 18.98 9.26
CA THR A 169 20.43 18.77 10.43
C THR A 169 19.00 19.18 10.11
N LEU A 170 18.08 18.22 10.16
CA LEU A 170 16.64 18.47 10.08
C LEU A 170 16.04 18.30 11.48
N VAL A 171 15.30 19.29 11.94
CA VAL A 171 14.57 19.26 13.22
C VAL A 171 13.08 19.31 12.93
N VAL A 172 12.33 18.38 13.52
CA VAL A 172 10.88 18.28 13.37
C VAL A 172 10.23 18.35 14.74
N GLU A 173 9.35 19.31 14.95
CA GLU A 173 8.53 19.46 16.14
C GLU A 173 7.12 18.92 15.88
N LEU A 174 6.60 18.13 16.81
CA LEU A 174 5.27 17.54 16.76
C LEU A 174 4.33 18.22 17.75
N GLU A 175 3.02 18.22 17.48
CA GLU A 175 1.99 18.67 18.44
C GLU A 175 1.79 17.66 19.57
N VAL A 176 1.87 16.37 19.23
CA VAL A 176 1.79 15.22 20.15
C VAL A 176 2.87 14.23 19.78
N PRO A 177 3.38 13.43 20.73
CA PRO A 177 4.35 12.37 20.41
C PRO A 177 3.76 11.32 19.46
N VAL A 178 4.53 10.89 18.46
CA VAL A 178 4.17 9.87 17.48
C VAL A 178 5.26 8.81 17.48
N SER A 179 5.01 7.67 18.12
CA SER A 179 6.00 6.60 18.31
C SER A 179 6.46 5.94 17.01
N PHE A 180 5.59 5.93 16.01
CA PHE A 180 5.86 5.37 14.67
C PHE A 180 6.32 6.43 13.66
N PHE A 181 6.66 7.66 14.09
CA PHE A 181 7.11 8.75 13.20
C PHE A 181 8.25 8.34 12.25
N PRO A 182 9.28 7.59 12.69
CA PRO A 182 10.32 7.13 11.76
C PRO A 182 9.80 6.24 10.62
N SER A 183 8.78 5.42 10.86
CA SER A 183 8.17 4.57 9.82
C SER A 183 7.38 5.36 8.78
N LEU A 184 6.86 6.54 9.15
CA LEU A 184 6.21 7.44 8.18
C LEU A 184 7.22 8.02 7.17
N MET A 185 8.48 8.19 7.57
CA MET A 185 9.53 8.78 6.74
C MET A 185 9.96 7.90 5.56
N VAL A 186 9.45 6.67 5.46
CA VAL A 186 9.61 5.80 4.28
C VAL A 186 8.60 6.12 3.18
N PHE A 187 7.54 6.86 3.50
CA PHE A 187 6.46 7.14 2.57
C PHE A 187 6.83 8.32 1.64
N PRO A 188 6.59 8.22 0.32
CA PRO A 188 7.02 9.23 -0.66
C PRO A 188 6.54 10.66 -0.41
N THR A 189 5.41 10.84 0.28
CA THR A 189 4.91 12.17 0.69
C THR A 189 5.93 12.95 1.54
N PHE A 190 6.80 12.25 2.29
CA PHE A 190 7.84 12.87 3.13
C PHE A 190 9.20 13.01 2.42
N TYR A 191 9.28 12.72 1.12
CA TYR A 191 10.55 12.79 0.39
C TYR A 191 10.96 14.24 0.08
N PRO A 192 12.26 14.49 -0.08
CA PRO A 192 12.78 15.84 -0.32
C PRO A 192 12.57 16.27 -1.77
N ILE A 193 12.56 17.58 -2.00
CA ILE A 193 12.60 18.21 -3.32
C ILE A 193 13.68 19.27 -3.31
N ASN A 194 14.57 19.29 -4.30
CA ASN A 194 15.56 20.36 -4.48
C ASN A 194 14.83 21.68 -4.82
N GLU A 195 14.78 22.61 -3.86
CA GLU A 195 14.03 23.85 -4.00
C GLU A 195 14.50 24.69 -5.18
N ALA A 196 15.83 24.86 -5.32
CA ALA A 196 16.40 25.71 -6.38
C ALA A 196 16.07 25.17 -7.77
N PHE A 197 16.12 23.86 -7.94
CA PHE A 197 15.72 23.21 -9.19
C PHE A 197 14.21 23.36 -9.43
N TYR A 198 13.38 23.05 -8.45
CA TYR A 198 11.93 23.18 -8.56
C TYR A 198 11.51 24.60 -8.98
N GLN A 199 12.09 25.61 -8.35
CA GLN A 199 11.80 27.03 -8.65
C GLN A 199 12.35 27.48 -10.01
N SER A 200 13.29 26.75 -10.62
CA SER A 200 13.83 27.06 -11.95
C SER A 200 12.93 26.57 -13.08
N LEU A 201 11.96 25.70 -12.77
CA LEU A 201 11.05 25.10 -13.75
C LEU A 201 9.83 25.98 -13.99
N GLU A 202 9.18 25.77 -15.15
CA GLU A 202 7.85 26.32 -15.40
C GLU A 202 6.80 25.63 -14.50
N ASP A 203 5.80 26.39 -14.06
CA ASP A 203 4.73 25.86 -13.21
C ASP A 203 4.07 24.62 -13.82
N GLY A 204 3.91 23.56 -13.01
CA GLY A 204 3.27 22.31 -13.41
C GLY A 204 4.12 21.38 -14.28
N THR A 205 5.42 21.67 -14.46
CA THR A 205 6.33 20.80 -15.25
C THR A 205 7.17 19.85 -14.41
N TYR A 206 7.27 20.03 -13.10
CA TYR A 206 8.04 19.14 -12.23
C TYR A 206 7.54 17.70 -12.34
N GLY A 207 8.46 16.74 -12.53
CA GLY A 207 8.13 15.32 -12.63
C GLY A 207 7.49 14.88 -13.95
N THR A 208 7.47 15.72 -15.00
CA THR A 208 6.84 15.38 -16.28
C THR A 208 7.80 14.83 -17.33
N SER A 209 9.10 14.89 -17.11
CA SER A 209 10.14 14.36 -17.97
C SER A 209 11.45 14.16 -17.21
N PRO A 210 12.43 13.43 -17.77
CA PRO A 210 13.77 13.33 -17.17
C PRO A 210 14.45 14.68 -16.93
N ASP A 211 14.20 15.68 -17.78
CA ASP A 211 14.80 17.01 -17.64
C ASP A 211 14.13 17.86 -16.55
N THR A 212 12.95 17.47 -16.10
CA THR A 212 12.17 18.20 -15.07
C THR A 212 12.06 17.43 -13.76
N PHE A 213 12.89 16.39 -13.56
CA PHE A 213 12.90 15.54 -12.39
C PHE A 213 14.33 15.26 -11.92
N LEU A 214 14.68 15.61 -10.69
CA LEU A 214 15.95 15.24 -10.08
C LEU A 214 15.79 14.00 -9.21
N SER A 215 16.76 13.13 -9.27
CA SER A 215 16.86 11.92 -8.44
C SER A 215 18.02 12.07 -7.45
N ASN A 216 17.83 11.54 -6.24
CA ASN A 216 18.90 11.31 -5.25
C ASN A 216 18.96 9.83 -4.84
N GLY A 217 18.07 8.99 -5.38
CA GLY A 217 17.91 7.55 -5.10
C GLY A 217 18.74 6.66 -6.02
N ALA A 218 18.41 5.38 -5.99
CA ALA A 218 19.14 4.30 -6.66
C ALA A 218 19.16 4.40 -8.19
N PHE A 219 18.08 4.96 -8.76
CA PHE A 219 17.91 5.08 -10.21
C PHE A 219 17.61 6.52 -10.63
N LEU A 220 17.90 6.79 -11.89
CA LEU A 220 17.58 8.04 -12.59
C LEU A 220 16.46 7.77 -13.58
N LEU A 221 15.53 8.71 -13.71
CA LEU A 221 14.53 8.68 -14.77
C LEU A 221 15.26 8.83 -16.13
N ASP A 222 15.17 7.82 -17.00
CA ASP A 222 15.87 7.80 -18.28
C ASP A 222 14.96 8.19 -19.45
N SER A 223 13.73 7.65 -19.46
CA SER A 223 12.70 8.05 -20.42
C SER A 223 11.34 8.06 -19.71
N TYR A 224 10.61 9.14 -19.87
CA TYR A 224 9.26 9.27 -19.32
C TYR A 224 8.53 10.48 -19.92
N THR A 225 7.24 10.31 -20.15
CA THR A 225 6.28 11.40 -20.37
C THR A 225 4.94 10.99 -19.75
N PRO A 226 4.15 11.91 -19.17
CA PRO A 226 2.87 11.59 -18.57
C PRO A 226 1.95 10.81 -19.51
N GLY A 227 1.34 9.73 -18.98
CA GLY A 227 0.44 8.86 -19.73
C GLY A 227 1.12 7.86 -20.67
N THR A 228 2.46 7.77 -20.69
CA THR A 228 3.14 6.72 -21.47
C THR A 228 2.88 5.33 -20.90
N ALA A 229 2.70 4.35 -21.77
CA ALA A 229 2.53 2.96 -21.36
C ALA A 229 3.84 2.23 -21.04
N SER A 230 5.00 2.82 -21.37
CA SER A 230 6.30 2.26 -21.06
C SER A 230 7.36 3.36 -20.90
N PHE A 231 8.27 3.15 -19.95
CA PHE A 231 9.38 4.07 -19.66
C PHE A 231 10.52 3.31 -18.98
N SER A 232 11.66 3.97 -18.81
CA SER A 232 12.84 3.34 -18.24
C SER A 232 13.52 4.19 -17.18
N LEU A 233 14.11 3.49 -16.23
CA LEU A 233 15.05 4.01 -15.25
C LEU A 233 16.43 3.43 -15.54
N LYS A 234 17.49 4.18 -15.25
CA LYS A 234 18.88 3.73 -15.30
C LYS A 234 19.56 3.87 -13.95
N LYS A 235 20.53 3.02 -13.67
CA LYS A 235 21.32 3.09 -12.43
C LYS A 235 21.90 4.48 -12.22
N ASN A 236 21.79 4.99 -10.99
CA ASN A 236 22.43 6.23 -10.56
C ASN A 236 23.87 5.94 -10.09
N PRO A 237 24.91 6.35 -10.83
CA PRO A 237 26.28 6.10 -10.43
C PRO A 237 26.73 6.95 -9.22
N ASP A 238 26.05 8.07 -8.96
CA ASP A 238 26.33 9.00 -7.87
C ASP A 238 25.45 8.75 -6.63
N TYR A 239 24.67 7.67 -6.63
CA TYR A 239 23.88 7.27 -5.47
C TYR A 239 24.78 6.99 -4.26
N TRP A 240 24.39 7.45 -3.08
CA TRP A 240 25.22 7.33 -1.87
C TRP A 240 25.57 5.86 -1.52
N ASP A 241 24.73 4.91 -1.92
CA ASP A 241 24.93 3.45 -1.75
C ASP A 241 24.99 2.72 -3.11
N ALA A 242 25.63 3.32 -4.12
CA ALA A 242 25.72 2.77 -5.48
C ALA A 242 26.33 1.36 -5.53
N GLY A 243 27.14 1.00 -4.52
CA GLY A 243 27.74 -0.34 -4.41
C GLY A 243 26.74 -1.45 -4.14
N ARG A 244 25.61 -1.15 -3.52
CA ARG A 244 24.49 -2.06 -3.27
C ARG A 244 23.73 -2.42 -4.55
N ILE A 245 23.59 -1.46 -5.46
CA ILE A 245 22.75 -1.59 -6.65
C ILE A 245 23.41 -2.47 -7.70
N LYS A 246 22.78 -3.59 -8.04
CA LYS A 246 23.29 -4.58 -9.01
C LYS A 246 22.64 -4.45 -10.38
N LEU A 247 21.42 -3.93 -10.47
CA LEU A 247 20.75 -3.66 -11.74
C LEU A 247 21.39 -2.47 -12.46
N ASP A 248 21.43 -2.52 -13.79
CA ASP A 248 21.81 -1.39 -14.64
C ASP A 248 20.61 -0.48 -14.93
N GLY A 249 19.37 -0.98 -14.76
CA GLY A 249 18.15 -0.21 -14.94
C GLY A 249 16.87 -1.03 -14.76
N ILE A 250 15.74 -0.35 -14.86
CA ILE A 250 14.39 -0.92 -14.79
C ILE A 250 13.59 -0.43 -16.01
N ASN A 251 12.92 -1.35 -16.70
CA ASN A 251 11.97 -1.03 -17.76
C ASN A 251 10.56 -1.27 -17.22
N TYR A 252 9.79 -0.22 -17.06
CA TYR A 252 8.40 -0.29 -16.67
C TYR A 252 7.46 -0.40 -17.87
N GLN A 253 6.44 -1.24 -17.75
CA GLN A 253 5.38 -1.38 -18.74
C GLN A 253 4.01 -1.47 -18.04
N VAL A 254 3.08 -0.63 -18.45
CA VAL A 254 1.70 -0.67 -17.98
C VAL A 254 0.95 -1.82 -18.65
N VAL A 255 0.39 -2.72 -17.86
CA VAL A 255 -0.37 -3.89 -18.34
C VAL A 255 -1.67 -3.98 -17.56
N GLY A 256 -2.77 -3.61 -18.18
CA GLY A 256 -4.08 -3.46 -17.53
C GLY A 256 -4.89 -4.77 -17.32
N SER A 257 -4.32 -5.95 -17.58
CA SER A 257 -5.03 -7.21 -17.31
C SER A 257 -4.09 -8.37 -16.96
N SER A 258 -4.56 -9.25 -16.08
CA SER A 258 -3.82 -10.44 -15.63
C SER A 258 -3.50 -11.41 -16.77
N ASP A 259 -4.37 -11.54 -17.79
CA ASP A 259 -4.11 -12.35 -18.97
C ASP A 259 -2.94 -11.85 -19.81
N ASN A 260 -2.88 -10.53 -20.02
CA ASN A 260 -1.78 -9.89 -20.74
C ASN A 260 -0.49 -9.95 -19.92
N ALA A 261 -0.57 -9.79 -18.60
CA ALA A 261 0.56 -9.92 -17.68
C ALA A 261 1.17 -11.32 -17.75
N LEU A 262 0.36 -12.37 -17.66
CA LEU A 262 0.80 -13.76 -17.80
C LEU A 262 1.42 -14.04 -19.18
N THR A 263 0.85 -13.44 -20.24
CA THR A 263 1.39 -13.56 -21.59
C THR A 263 2.75 -12.87 -21.72
N ALA A 264 2.91 -11.67 -21.18
CA ALA A 264 4.17 -10.93 -21.17
C ALA A 264 5.27 -11.68 -20.40
N PHE A 265 4.90 -12.28 -19.25
CA PHE A 265 5.81 -13.12 -18.46
C PHE A 265 6.27 -14.36 -19.23
N LYS A 266 5.34 -15.14 -19.81
CA LYS A 266 5.67 -16.36 -20.59
C LYS A 266 6.52 -16.09 -21.82
N ASN A 267 6.41 -14.88 -22.39
CA ASN A 267 7.21 -14.46 -23.54
C ASN A 267 8.56 -13.83 -23.14
N ASN A 268 8.89 -13.79 -21.83
CA ASN A 268 10.06 -13.12 -21.27
C ASN A 268 10.16 -11.62 -21.64
N THR A 269 9.02 -10.96 -21.84
CA THR A 269 8.97 -9.51 -22.08
C THR A 269 9.08 -8.74 -20.77
N LEU A 270 8.50 -9.28 -19.71
CA LEU A 270 8.57 -8.76 -18.34
C LEU A 270 9.09 -9.85 -17.39
N ASN A 271 9.90 -9.45 -16.43
CA ASN A 271 10.47 -10.32 -15.41
C ASN A 271 9.60 -10.41 -14.15
N VAL A 272 8.85 -9.35 -13.86
CA VAL A 272 7.98 -9.23 -12.68
C VAL A 272 6.61 -8.77 -13.14
N VAL A 273 5.60 -9.60 -12.91
CA VAL A 273 4.21 -9.27 -13.21
C VAL A 273 3.30 -9.66 -12.05
N THR A 274 2.22 -8.92 -11.87
CA THR A 274 1.15 -9.26 -10.91
C THR A 274 0.02 -9.97 -11.65
N VAL A 275 -0.46 -11.08 -11.10
CA VAL A 275 -1.59 -11.86 -11.59
C VAL A 275 -2.68 -11.96 -10.54
N SER A 276 -3.93 -12.18 -10.94
CA SER A 276 -5.08 -12.25 -10.05
C SER A 276 -6.10 -13.29 -10.51
N GLY A 277 -7.03 -13.66 -9.62
CA GLY A 277 -8.14 -14.57 -9.93
C GLY A 277 -7.66 -15.91 -10.49
N ASN A 278 -8.29 -16.35 -11.56
CA ASN A 278 -8.01 -17.66 -12.19
C ASN A 278 -6.55 -17.83 -12.66
N GLN A 279 -5.81 -16.73 -12.89
CA GLN A 279 -4.40 -16.80 -13.30
C GLN A 279 -3.50 -17.23 -12.15
N VAL A 280 -3.86 -16.91 -10.91
CA VAL A 280 -3.14 -17.40 -9.71
C VAL A 280 -3.30 -18.93 -9.60
N GLU A 281 -4.51 -19.44 -9.74
CA GLU A 281 -4.78 -20.89 -9.70
C GLU A 281 -4.12 -21.63 -10.88
N ALA A 282 -4.13 -21.01 -12.06
CA ALA A 282 -3.38 -21.53 -13.21
C ALA A 282 -1.87 -21.58 -12.94
N ALA A 283 -1.32 -20.54 -12.29
CA ALA A 283 0.09 -20.51 -11.91
C ALA A 283 0.43 -21.53 -10.83
N LYS A 284 -0.40 -21.71 -9.82
CA LYS A 284 -0.22 -22.77 -8.80
C LYS A 284 -0.20 -24.17 -9.40
N SER A 285 -1.02 -24.42 -10.42
CA SER A 285 -1.19 -25.73 -11.07
C SER A 285 -0.14 -26.04 -12.14
N ASP A 286 0.56 -25.06 -12.64
CA ASP A 286 1.61 -25.20 -13.66
C ASP A 286 2.98 -25.38 -12.98
N GLU A 287 3.70 -26.48 -13.29
CA GLU A 287 4.98 -26.80 -12.64
C GLU A 287 6.06 -25.72 -12.81
N ALA A 288 6.10 -25.01 -13.94
CA ALA A 288 7.06 -23.96 -14.20
C ALA A 288 6.66 -22.66 -13.50
N LEU A 289 5.39 -22.25 -13.61
CA LEU A 289 4.90 -21.00 -13.03
C LEU A 289 4.81 -21.05 -11.52
N SER A 290 4.53 -22.22 -10.92
CA SER A 290 4.45 -22.36 -9.45
C SER A 290 5.79 -22.04 -8.76
N LYS A 291 6.91 -22.29 -9.42
CA LYS A 291 8.25 -21.92 -8.91
C LYS A 291 8.51 -20.42 -9.00
N SER A 292 7.87 -19.75 -9.93
CA SER A 292 7.96 -18.29 -10.14
C SER A 292 6.93 -17.52 -9.31
N LEU A 293 5.93 -18.20 -8.75
CA LEU A 293 4.84 -17.55 -8.03
C LEU A 293 5.26 -17.19 -6.60
N LYS A 294 5.21 -15.90 -6.29
CA LYS A 294 5.36 -15.35 -4.94
C LYS A 294 4.09 -14.63 -4.54
N VAL A 295 3.46 -15.10 -3.48
CA VAL A 295 2.27 -14.47 -2.89
C VAL A 295 2.69 -13.72 -1.64
N THR A 296 2.30 -12.45 -1.53
CA THR A 296 2.64 -11.56 -0.41
C THR A 296 1.41 -10.81 0.05
N GLY A 297 1.33 -10.45 1.32
CA GLY A 297 0.25 -9.61 1.84
C GLY A 297 0.25 -8.23 1.16
N ALA A 298 -0.94 -7.72 0.86
CA ALA A 298 -1.13 -6.36 0.32
C ALA A 298 -1.65 -5.38 1.39
N GLY A 299 -1.75 -5.83 2.65
CA GLY A 299 -2.23 -5.01 3.77
C GLY A 299 -3.72 -4.66 3.75
N TYR A 300 -4.43 -4.77 2.64
CA TYR A 300 -5.84 -4.44 2.59
C TYR A 300 -6.70 -5.50 3.28
N MET A 301 -7.42 -5.11 4.34
CA MET A 301 -8.40 -5.95 5.00
C MET A 301 -9.81 -5.67 4.47
N TRP A 302 -10.49 -6.70 4.00
CA TRP A 302 -11.91 -6.68 3.67
C TRP A 302 -12.74 -7.12 4.86
N TYR A 303 -13.83 -6.40 5.13
CA TYR A 303 -14.69 -6.65 6.27
C TYR A 303 -16.13 -6.22 6.00
N LEU A 304 -17.06 -6.72 6.80
CA LEU A 304 -18.41 -6.16 6.90
C LEU A 304 -18.41 -5.06 7.96
N SER A 305 -18.87 -3.88 7.57
CA SER A 305 -19.24 -2.78 8.46
C SER A 305 -20.75 -2.81 8.69
N PHE A 306 -21.16 -2.58 9.92
CA PHE A 306 -22.57 -2.57 10.36
C PHE A 306 -22.93 -1.18 10.83
N SER A 307 -24.00 -0.56 10.28
CA SER A 307 -24.52 0.67 10.87
C SER A 307 -25.25 0.35 12.17
N GLN A 308 -24.76 0.90 13.27
CA GLN A 308 -25.27 0.61 14.63
C GLN A 308 -26.19 1.71 15.16
N THR A 309 -26.67 2.59 14.27
CA THR A 309 -27.54 3.71 14.63
C THR A 309 -29.02 3.35 14.48
N GLU A 310 -29.87 4.11 15.17
CA GLU A 310 -31.33 3.94 15.08
C GLU A 310 -31.91 4.37 13.70
N LYS A 311 -31.11 5.03 12.84
CA LYS A 311 -31.57 5.54 11.53
C LYS A 311 -31.77 4.45 10.50
N ASN A 312 -31.01 3.37 10.61
CA ASN A 312 -30.92 2.32 9.58
C ASN A 312 -31.50 1.00 10.07
N ALA A 313 -31.59 0.03 9.16
CA ALA A 313 -31.90 -1.37 9.44
C ALA A 313 -33.04 -1.58 10.43
N GLN A 314 -34.27 -1.35 10.02
CA GLN A 314 -35.44 -1.66 10.85
C GLN A 314 -35.42 -0.97 12.23
N GLY A 315 -34.82 0.23 12.34
CA GLY A 315 -34.76 1.01 13.58
C GLY A 315 -33.60 0.62 14.48
N GLY A 316 -32.43 0.34 13.90
CA GLY A 316 -31.20 0.13 14.66
C GLY A 316 -30.98 -1.29 15.15
N MET A 317 -31.59 -2.30 14.55
CA MET A 317 -31.42 -3.69 15.00
C MET A 317 -29.97 -4.17 14.96
N LEU A 318 -29.13 -3.62 14.06
CA LEU A 318 -27.70 -3.92 14.02
C LEU A 318 -26.88 -3.25 15.16
N ALA A 319 -27.49 -2.43 16.01
CA ALA A 319 -26.87 -2.04 17.29
C ALA A 319 -26.75 -3.22 18.27
N ASN A 320 -27.54 -4.26 18.08
CA ASN A 320 -27.47 -5.48 18.88
C ASN A 320 -26.22 -6.31 18.54
N ALA A 321 -25.31 -6.49 19.50
CA ALA A 321 -24.06 -7.23 19.31
C ALA A 321 -24.31 -8.71 18.99
N ASN A 322 -25.32 -9.36 19.62
CA ASN A 322 -25.64 -10.76 19.33
C ASN A 322 -26.05 -10.97 17.87
N LEU A 323 -26.74 -10.00 17.25
CA LEU A 323 -27.11 -10.09 15.84
C LEU A 323 -25.87 -9.96 14.92
N ARG A 324 -24.93 -9.07 15.23
CA ARG A 324 -23.68 -8.93 14.49
C ARG A 324 -22.78 -10.16 14.67
N LEU A 325 -22.68 -10.70 15.90
CA LEU A 325 -21.97 -11.96 16.19
C LEU A 325 -22.59 -13.14 15.46
N ALA A 326 -23.92 -13.22 15.36
CA ALA A 326 -24.60 -14.24 14.56
C ALA A 326 -24.15 -14.18 13.10
N ILE A 327 -24.21 -12.99 12.47
CA ILE A 327 -23.79 -12.79 11.09
C ILE A 327 -22.30 -13.15 10.92
N SER A 328 -21.42 -12.71 11.84
CA SER A 328 -19.98 -12.98 11.76
C SER A 328 -19.66 -14.48 11.85
N ASN A 329 -20.33 -15.23 12.75
CA ASN A 329 -20.10 -16.67 12.92
C ASN A 329 -20.79 -17.54 11.84
N ALA A 330 -21.70 -16.98 11.05
CA ALA A 330 -22.30 -17.64 9.90
C ALA A 330 -21.39 -17.69 8.67
N LEU A 331 -20.24 -16.99 8.68
CA LEU A 331 -19.37 -16.80 7.51
C LEU A 331 -18.17 -17.76 7.52
N ASP A 332 -18.14 -18.66 6.55
CA ASP A 332 -16.98 -19.50 6.22
C ASP A 332 -15.99 -18.68 5.38
N ARG A 333 -15.02 -18.06 6.06
CA ARG A 333 -14.02 -17.18 5.46
C ARG A 333 -13.03 -17.91 4.56
N ASP A 334 -12.65 -19.14 4.93
CA ASP A 334 -11.78 -19.96 4.11
C ASP A 334 -12.46 -20.29 2.77
N SER A 335 -13.73 -20.65 2.82
CA SER A 335 -14.53 -20.85 1.59
C SER A 335 -14.67 -19.59 0.75
N LEU A 336 -14.78 -18.39 1.38
CA LEU A 336 -14.82 -17.13 0.64
C LEU A 336 -13.51 -16.92 -0.14
N VAL A 337 -12.38 -17.14 0.50
CA VAL A 337 -11.06 -16.98 -0.11
C VAL A 337 -10.80 -18.02 -1.19
N ASP A 338 -11.01 -19.29 -0.88
CA ASP A 338 -10.62 -20.40 -1.76
C ASP A 338 -11.51 -20.54 -3.00
N ASN A 339 -12.81 -20.16 -2.90
CA ASN A 339 -13.76 -20.40 -3.98
C ASN A 339 -14.21 -19.14 -4.71
N TYR A 340 -14.02 -17.95 -4.14
CA TYR A 340 -14.54 -16.70 -4.73
C TYR A 340 -13.48 -15.63 -4.96
N VAL A 341 -12.52 -15.45 -4.05
CA VAL A 341 -11.40 -14.50 -4.21
C VAL A 341 -10.32 -15.10 -5.10
N MET A 342 -9.82 -16.29 -4.80
CA MET A 342 -8.93 -17.12 -5.63
C MET A 342 -7.64 -16.45 -6.10
N ASP A 343 -7.07 -15.54 -5.28
CA ASP A 343 -5.88 -14.77 -5.68
C ASP A 343 -4.70 -14.91 -4.71
N GLY A 344 -4.82 -15.81 -3.73
CA GLY A 344 -3.83 -16.01 -2.67
C GLY A 344 -4.08 -15.15 -1.42
N SER A 345 -5.18 -14.39 -1.39
CA SER A 345 -5.67 -13.72 -0.18
C SER A 345 -5.85 -14.72 0.97
N LEU A 346 -5.75 -14.24 2.21
CA LEU A 346 -5.85 -15.08 3.41
C LEU A 346 -7.11 -14.73 4.18
N ALA A 347 -7.85 -15.73 4.64
CA ALA A 347 -8.93 -15.52 5.59
C ALA A 347 -8.37 -14.82 6.84
N THR A 348 -9.10 -13.83 7.37
CA THR A 348 -8.67 -13.11 8.58
C THR A 348 -9.76 -13.09 9.62
N PHE A 349 -9.34 -13.26 10.88
CA PHE A 349 -10.20 -13.39 12.06
C PHE A 349 -9.89 -12.31 13.10
N THR A 350 -9.12 -11.30 12.71
CA THR A 350 -8.62 -10.19 13.54
C THR A 350 -8.92 -8.87 12.87
N ALA A 351 -9.01 -7.79 13.64
CA ALA A 351 -9.23 -6.45 13.11
C ALA A 351 -7.96 -5.84 12.49
N VAL A 352 -6.80 -6.27 12.95
CA VAL A 352 -5.50 -5.97 12.34
C VAL A 352 -5.07 -7.21 11.54
N PRO A 353 -4.71 -7.09 10.24
CA PRO A 353 -4.34 -8.24 9.42
C PRO A 353 -3.03 -8.88 9.87
N PRO A 354 -2.85 -10.20 9.59
CA PRO A 354 -1.57 -10.87 9.85
C PRO A 354 -0.48 -10.39 8.87
N GLN A 355 0.79 -10.56 9.28
CA GLN A 355 1.98 -10.18 8.50
C GLN A 355 2.01 -8.69 8.14
N PHE A 356 1.50 -7.86 9.05
CA PHE A 356 1.34 -6.43 8.81
C PHE A 356 2.26 -5.57 9.68
N ALA A 357 2.28 -5.81 10.98
CA ALA A 357 3.06 -5.01 11.93
C ALA A 357 3.71 -5.92 12.96
N ALA A 358 4.99 -5.74 13.21
CA ALA A 358 5.76 -6.49 14.19
C ALA A 358 6.15 -5.62 15.39
N SER A 359 6.18 -6.24 16.57
CA SER A 359 6.64 -5.60 17.81
C SER A 359 8.10 -5.20 17.67
N ALA A 360 8.43 -3.94 17.99
CA ALA A 360 9.80 -3.44 17.97
C ALA A 360 10.71 -4.14 18.98
N SER A 361 10.16 -4.69 20.07
CA SER A 361 10.91 -5.37 21.14
C SER A 361 11.12 -6.86 20.87
N THR A 362 10.12 -7.56 20.30
CA THR A 362 10.16 -9.01 20.13
C THR A 362 10.27 -9.46 18.67
N GLY A 363 9.94 -8.61 17.70
CA GLY A 363 9.80 -8.98 16.29
C GLY A 363 8.56 -9.84 15.98
N GLU A 364 7.66 -10.05 16.95
CA GLU A 364 6.46 -10.86 16.77
C GLU A 364 5.38 -10.08 16.05
N ASP A 365 4.74 -10.69 15.04
CA ASP A 365 3.62 -10.09 14.32
C ASP A 365 2.41 -9.92 15.25
N PHE A 366 1.76 -8.75 15.19
CA PHE A 366 0.60 -8.38 16.00
C PHE A 366 -0.54 -9.39 15.88
N SER A 367 -0.76 -9.92 14.72
CA SER A 367 -1.85 -10.86 14.42
C SER A 367 -1.36 -12.27 14.07
N ALA A 368 -0.19 -12.68 14.61
CA ALA A 368 0.35 -14.02 14.41
C ALA A 368 -0.63 -15.13 14.82
N ASP A 369 -1.36 -14.95 15.93
CA ASP A 369 -2.41 -15.87 16.37
C ASP A 369 -3.78 -15.42 15.86
N GLN A 370 -4.20 -15.98 14.74
CA GLN A 370 -5.52 -15.75 14.16
C GLN A 370 -6.66 -16.41 14.95
N SER A 371 -6.37 -17.28 15.90
CA SER A 371 -7.35 -17.95 16.75
C SER A 371 -7.65 -17.20 18.06
N LYS A 372 -6.93 -16.13 18.38
CA LYS A 372 -7.04 -15.39 19.64
C LYS A 372 -8.46 -14.89 19.96
N PHE A 373 -9.29 -14.71 18.92
CA PHE A 373 -10.70 -14.30 19.04
C PHE A 373 -11.70 -15.37 18.61
N ALA A 374 -11.29 -16.65 18.58
CA ALA A 374 -12.15 -17.76 18.14
C ALA A 374 -13.46 -17.90 18.97
N GLU A 375 -13.52 -17.30 20.16
CA GLU A 375 -14.75 -17.21 20.93
C GLU A 375 -15.79 -16.31 20.25
N PHE A 376 -15.38 -15.28 19.51
CA PHE A 376 -16.26 -14.26 18.92
C PHE A 376 -16.32 -14.36 17.40
N VAL A 377 -15.23 -14.77 16.76
CA VAL A 377 -15.07 -14.79 15.31
C VAL A 377 -14.62 -16.17 14.85
N GLY A 378 -15.38 -16.77 13.95
CA GLY A 378 -15.07 -18.08 13.36
C GLY A 378 -16.26 -18.54 12.55
N TYR A 379 -16.11 -19.63 11.82
CA TYR A 379 -17.25 -20.30 11.18
C TYR A 379 -17.81 -21.36 12.13
N ASP A 380 -18.92 -21.04 12.76
CA ASP A 380 -19.63 -21.93 13.69
C ASP A 380 -21.15 -21.71 13.56
N PRO A 381 -21.84 -22.47 12.69
CA PRO A 381 -23.29 -22.31 12.51
C PRO A 381 -24.13 -22.57 13.76
N GLU A 382 -23.68 -23.43 14.68
CA GLU A 382 -24.40 -23.69 15.93
C GLU A 382 -24.32 -22.47 16.86
N LYS A 383 -23.14 -21.88 16.98
CA LYS A 383 -22.93 -20.64 17.74
C LYS A 383 -23.64 -19.45 17.09
N ALA A 384 -23.60 -19.35 15.75
CA ALA A 384 -24.32 -18.32 14.99
C ALA A 384 -25.84 -18.39 15.28
N ALA A 385 -26.42 -19.59 15.27
CA ALA A 385 -27.82 -19.80 15.61
C ALA A 385 -28.13 -19.42 17.09
N ALA A 386 -27.24 -19.75 18.04
CA ALA A 386 -27.41 -19.38 19.44
C ALA A 386 -27.39 -17.85 19.64
N TYR A 387 -26.48 -17.13 18.97
CA TYR A 387 -26.47 -15.66 18.97
C TYR A 387 -27.73 -15.07 18.32
N LEU A 388 -28.22 -15.65 17.23
CA LEU A 388 -29.47 -15.22 16.60
C LEU A 388 -30.66 -15.35 17.52
N GLU A 389 -30.79 -16.46 18.23
CA GLU A 389 -31.89 -16.66 19.21
C GLU A 389 -31.81 -15.65 20.39
N ALA A 390 -30.59 -15.35 20.86
CA ALA A 390 -30.39 -14.30 21.86
C ALA A 390 -30.83 -12.92 21.31
N ALA A 391 -30.41 -12.58 20.06
CA ALA A 391 -30.81 -11.34 19.43
C ALA A 391 -32.33 -11.23 19.23
N LYS A 392 -32.99 -12.31 18.79
CA LYS A 392 -34.48 -12.36 18.68
C LYS A 392 -35.16 -12.08 20.01
N ALA A 393 -34.68 -12.68 21.11
CA ALA A 393 -35.23 -12.48 22.44
C ALA A 393 -35.06 -11.04 22.94
N GLU A 394 -33.89 -10.43 22.68
CA GLU A 394 -33.59 -9.05 23.10
C GLU A 394 -34.34 -8.01 22.27
N LEU A 395 -34.45 -8.24 20.95
CA LEU A 395 -35.09 -7.31 20.02
C LEU A 395 -36.60 -7.49 19.88
N GLY A 396 -37.11 -8.63 20.32
CA GLY A 396 -38.56 -8.96 20.20
C GLY A 396 -39.00 -9.14 18.75
N ALA A 397 -38.09 -9.63 17.87
CA ALA A 397 -38.32 -9.84 16.45
C ALA A 397 -37.81 -11.22 16.04
N ASP A 398 -38.53 -11.90 15.13
CA ASP A 398 -38.15 -13.23 14.62
C ASP A 398 -37.53 -13.19 13.23
N GLU A 399 -37.73 -12.08 12.49
CA GLU A 399 -37.28 -11.90 11.11
C GLU A 399 -36.50 -10.59 10.96
N PHE A 400 -35.40 -10.63 10.20
CA PHE A 400 -34.51 -9.51 9.93
C PHE A 400 -34.23 -9.40 8.44
N SER A 401 -34.26 -8.18 7.89
CA SER A 401 -33.99 -7.93 6.49
C SER A 401 -33.06 -6.74 6.33
N PHE A 402 -31.84 -6.98 5.84
CA PHE A 402 -30.81 -5.95 5.68
C PHE A 402 -30.41 -5.76 4.24
N THR A 403 -30.07 -4.53 3.89
CA THR A 403 -29.41 -4.21 2.62
C THR A 403 -27.90 -4.24 2.80
N MET A 404 -27.20 -5.07 2.04
CA MET A 404 -25.74 -5.06 1.97
C MET A 404 -25.27 -4.33 0.72
N ILE A 405 -24.65 -3.18 0.90
CA ILE A 405 -24.03 -2.38 -0.17
C ILE A 405 -22.61 -2.86 -0.43
N TYR A 406 -22.17 -2.82 -1.70
CA TYR A 406 -20.80 -3.17 -2.09
C TYR A 406 -20.35 -2.44 -3.35
N GLY A 407 -19.02 -2.26 -3.52
CA GLY A 407 -18.43 -1.64 -4.70
C GLY A 407 -18.45 -2.57 -5.92
N ASN A 408 -19.01 -2.12 -7.04
CA ASN A 408 -19.03 -2.88 -8.29
C ASN A 408 -17.86 -2.56 -9.23
N ASN A 409 -16.97 -1.66 -8.81
CA ASN A 409 -15.76 -1.23 -9.51
C ASN A 409 -14.48 -1.42 -8.67
N GLU A 410 -14.51 -2.36 -7.72
CA GLU A 410 -13.39 -2.65 -6.82
C GLU A 410 -12.77 -4.05 -7.05
N GLY A 411 -13.10 -4.70 -8.14
CA GLY A 411 -12.66 -6.04 -8.53
C GLY A 411 -13.84 -6.96 -8.89
N ASP A 412 -13.63 -7.85 -9.83
CA ASP A 412 -14.66 -8.79 -10.30
C ASP A 412 -15.07 -9.80 -9.22
N GLU A 413 -14.18 -10.06 -8.26
CA GLU A 413 -14.41 -10.96 -7.12
C GLU A 413 -15.40 -10.39 -6.12
N VAL A 414 -15.49 -9.06 -5.96
CA VAL A 414 -16.30 -8.41 -4.90
C VAL A 414 -17.76 -8.79 -5.01
N ALA A 415 -18.32 -8.80 -6.23
CA ALA A 415 -19.70 -9.22 -6.45
C ALA A 415 -19.94 -10.69 -6.12
N LYS A 416 -18.97 -11.58 -6.39
CA LYS A 416 -19.04 -13.02 -6.06
C LYS A 416 -18.98 -13.23 -4.55
N VAL A 417 -18.08 -12.53 -3.87
CA VAL A 417 -17.96 -12.53 -2.40
C VAL A 417 -19.26 -12.05 -1.76
N ALA A 418 -19.85 -10.94 -2.25
CA ALA A 418 -21.12 -10.44 -1.75
C ALA A 418 -22.26 -11.46 -1.89
N GLN A 419 -22.33 -12.16 -3.03
CA GLN A 419 -23.31 -13.24 -3.24
C GLN A 419 -23.06 -14.44 -2.31
N ALA A 420 -21.81 -14.82 -2.09
CA ALA A 420 -21.45 -15.91 -1.18
C ALA A 420 -21.80 -15.58 0.28
N ILE A 421 -21.49 -14.34 0.74
CA ILE A 421 -21.89 -13.87 2.07
C ILE A 421 -23.39 -13.94 2.26
N LYS A 422 -24.17 -13.42 1.29
CA LYS A 422 -25.63 -13.55 1.32
C LYS A 422 -26.08 -15.01 1.45
N ALA A 423 -25.55 -15.91 0.65
CA ALA A 423 -25.92 -17.31 0.67
C ALA A 423 -25.59 -17.98 2.02
N GLN A 424 -24.39 -17.75 2.56
CA GLN A 424 -23.97 -18.32 3.84
C GLN A 424 -24.81 -17.78 5.01
N VAL A 425 -25.11 -16.46 5.04
CA VAL A 425 -25.94 -15.85 6.07
C VAL A 425 -27.36 -16.42 6.03
N GLU A 426 -28.00 -16.46 4.85
CA GLU A 426 -29.38 -16.94 4.72
C GLU A 426 -29.51 -18.46 4.95
N GLU A 427 -28.48 -19.25 4.67
CA GLU A 427 -28.44 -20.69 4.97
C GLU A 427 -28.26 -20.96 6.46
N ASN A 428 -27.36 -20.25 7.14
CA ASN A 428 -26.99 -20.51 8.53
C ASN A 428 -27.89 -19.78 9.55
N LEU A 429 -28.59 -18.72 9.14
CA LEU A 429 -29.42 -17.88 10.02
C LEU A 429 -30.88 -17.81 9.52
N PRO A 430 -31.72 -18.82 9.76
CA PRO A 430 -33.12 -18.79 9.36
C PRO A 430 -33.86 -17.59 9.95
N GLY A 431 -34.49 -16.78 9.08
CA GLY A 431 -35.16 -15.54 9.45
C GLY A 431 -34.33 -14.27 9.18
N VAL A 432 -33.07 -14.41 8.73
CA VAL A 432 -32.25 -13.30 8.26
C VAL A 432 -32.21 -13.28 6.73
N THR A 433 -32.48 -12.12 6.13
CA THR A 433 -32.45 -11.91 4.67
C THR A 433 -31.46 -10.79 4.33
N ILE A 434 -30.60 -11.01 3.35
CA ILE A 434 -29.64 -10.04 2.83
C ILE A 434 -30.03 -9.60 1.42
N ASN A 435 -30.31 -8.31 1.23
CA ASN A 435 -30.59 -7.72 -0.07
C ASN A 435 -29.32 -7.04 -0.62
N LEU A 436 -28.81 -7.51 -1.75
CA LEU A 436 -27.59 -6.99 -2.35
C LEU A 436 -27.85 -5.71 -3.15
N GLN A 437 -27.05 -4.67 -2.90
CA GLN A 437 -27.11 -3.42 -3.64
C GLN A 437 -25.72 -3.01 -4.14
N PRO A 438 -25.39 -3.28 -5.43
CA PRO A 438 -24.14 -2.82 -6.05
C PRO A 438 -24.17 -1.32 -6.31
N MET A 439 -23.02 -0.66 -6.14
CA MET A 439 -22.81 0.75 -6.44
C MET A 439 -21.33 1.03 -6.69
N THR A 440 -20.95 2.23 -7.08
CA THR A 440 -19.54 2.61 -7.18
C THR A 440 -18.90 2.70 -5.78
N LYS A 441 -17.56 2.58 -5.69
CA LYS A 441 -16.80 2.80 -4.43
C LYS A 441 -17.15 4.16 -3.81
N ALA A 442 -17.18 5.21 -4.63
CA ALA A 442 -17.48 6.56 -4.16
C ALA A 442 -18.89 6.67 -3.55
N GLU A 443 -19.93 6.12 -4.22
CA GLU A 443 -21.30 6.10 -3.70
C GLU A 443 -21.41 5.27 -2.41
N ARG A 444 -20.67 4.15 -2.32
CA ARG A 444 -20.64 3.32 -1.10
C ARG A 444 -20.05 4.10 0.07
N LEU A 445 -18.91 4.76 -0.13
CA LEU A 445 -18.27 5.55 0.91
C LEU A 445 -19.14 6.72 1.35
N ASP A 446 -19.76 7.46 0.40
CA ASP A 446 -20.71 8.54 0.72
C ASP A 446 -21.87 8.04 1.59
N LYS A 447 -22.46 6.89 1.23
CA LYS A 447 -23.53 6.29 2.05
C LYS A 447 -23.07 5.90 3.45
N MET A 448 -21.85 5.34 3.57
CA MET A 448 -21.28 4.94 4.86
C MET A 448 -20.98 6.15 5.74
N GLN A 449 -20.38 7.20 5.18
CA GLN A 449 -20.08 8.46 5.89
C GLN A 449 -21.35 9.20 6.37
N ASN A 450 -22.44 9.13 5.59
CA ASN A 450 -23.71 9.79 5.89
C ASN A 450 -24.69 8.89 6.66
N ASP A 451 -24.25 7.74 7.15
CA ASP A 451 -25.10 6.80 7.89
C ASP A 451 -26.38 6.44 7.12
N ASN A 452 -26.23 6.02 5.86
CA ASN A 452 -27.33 5.66 4.96
C ASN A 452 -27.12 4.26 4.35
N TYR A 453 -26.86 3.28 5.22
CA TYR A 453 -26.67 1.87 4.88
C TYR A 453 -26.99 0.97 6.08
N ASP A 454 -27.19 -0.32 5.85
CA ASP A 454 -27.33 -1.32 6.92
C ASP A 454 -26.02 -2.08 7.12
N ILE A 455 -25.59 -2.80 6.09
CA ILE A 455 -24.33 -3.55 6.04
C ILE A 455 -23.53 -3.07 4.83
N ALA A 456 -22.23 -2.92 4.96
CA ALA A 456 -21.36 -2.61 3.84
C ALA A 456 -20.22 -3.64 3.74
N LEU A 457 -20.05 -4.25 2.57
CA LEU A 457 -18.83 -4.96 2.23
C LEU A 457 -17.80 -3.91 1.79
N THR A 458 -16.80 -3.70 2.63
CA THR A 458 -15.81 -2.62 2.48
C THR A 458 -14.41 -3.11 2.80
N ARG A 459 -13.42 -2.24 2.61
CA ARG A 459 -12.02 -2.53 2.91
C ARG A 459 -11.30 -1.32 3.48
N TRP A 460 -10.26 -1.58 4.24
CA TRP A 460 -9.27 -0.59 4.63
C TRP A 460 -7.89 -1.01 4.15
N GLY A 461 -7.09 -0.05 3.70
CA GLY A 461 -5.68 -0.23 3.39
C GLY A 461 -4.84 0.57 4.39
N PRO A 462 -3.72 0.03 4.85
CA PRO A 462 -2.91 0.70 5.86
C PRO A 462 -2.14 1.89 5.25
N ASP A 463 -2.13 3.00 5.97
CA ASP A 463 -1.35 4.18 5.58
C ASP A 463 0.08 4.13 6.14
N TYR A 464 0.29 3.39 7.24
CA TYR A 464 1.59 3.23 7.90
C TYR A 464 1.66 1.88 8.63
N ALA A 465 2.89 1.39 8.88
CA ALA A 465 3.16 0.08 9.46
C ALA A 465 3.05 0.09 11.00
N ASP A 466 1.84 0.32 11.52
CA ASP A 466 1.51 0.23 12.95
C ASP A 466 0.05 -0.20 13.10
N PRO A 467 -0.32 -1.05 14.09
CA PRO A 467 -1.70 -1.49 14.30
C PRO A 467 -2.73 -0.36 14.42
N MET A 468 -2.29 0.83 14.81
CA MET A 468 -3.14 2.02 14.95
C MET A 468 -3.78 2.47 13.64
N THR A 469 -3.21 2.14 12.45
CA THR A 469 -3.84 2.46 11.17
C THR A 469 -5.21 1.78 11.02
N TYR A 470 -5.42 0.66 11.71
CA TYR A 470 -6.71 -0.04 11.80
C TYR A 470 -7.46 0.35 13.07
N LEU A 471 -6.81 0.25 14.24
CA LEU A 471 -7.46 0.47 15.52
C LEU A 471 -7.91 1.93 15.70
N GLY A 472 -7.22 2.91 15.14
CA GLY A 472 -7.63 4.31 15.18
C GLY A 472 -8.97 4.60 14.51
N MET A 473 -9.43 3.74 13.59
CA MET A 473 -10.68 3.96 12.85
C MET A 473 -11.93 3.93 13.72
N TRP A 474 -11.96 3.13 14.80
CA TRP A 474 -13.19 2.87 15.57
C TRP A 474 -13.34 3.75 16.82
N ILE A 475 -12.52 4.79 16.97
CA ILE A 475 -12.69 5.83 18.00
C ILE A 475 -14.05 6.50 17.82
N THR A 476 -14.71 6.82 18.91
CA THR A 476 -16.00 7.54 18.89
C THR A 476 -15.88 8.84 18.07
N ASN A 477 -16.77 9.04 17.11
CA ASN A 477 -16.82 10.17 16.17
C ASN A 477 -15.65 10.27 15.19
N ASN A 478 -14.78 9.27 15.05
CA ASN A 478 -13.80 9.25 13.98
C ASN A 478 -14.50 9.16 12.62
N SER A 479 -14.02 9.87 11.61
CA SER A 479 -14.60 9.93 10.26
C SER A 479 -14.63 8.57 9.54
N ASN A 480 -13.75 7.65 9.93
CA ASN A 480 -13.68 6.28 9.40
C ASN A 480 -14.46 5.26 10.24
N ASN A 481 -15.03 5.68 11.37
CA ASN A 481 -15.93 4.85 12.16
C ASN A 481 -17.33 4.80 11.53
N TYR A 482 -17.44 4.16 10.40
CA TYR A 482 -18.68 4.08 9.62
C TYR A 482 -19.80 3.33 10.33
N GLY A 483 -19.47 2.50 11.33
CA GLY A 483 -20.45 1.80 12.18
C GLY A 483 -21.08 2.70 13.22
N PHE A 484 -20.50 3.88 13.46
CA PHE A 484 -20.91 4.82 14.52
C PHE A 484 -20.90 4.19 15.92
N TRP A 485 -20.06 3.19 16.10
CA TRP A 485 -19.84 2.55 17.38
C TRP A 485 -19.18 3.50 18.38
N SER A 486 -19.49 3.35 19.66
CA SER A 486 -18.92 4.17 20.72
C SER A 486 -18.69 3.33 21.97
N ASN A 487 -17.45 3.30 22.43
CA ASN A 487 -17.06 2.61 23.66
C ASN A 487 -16.00 3.45 24.40
N PRO A 488 -16.32 4.02 25.59
CA PRO A 488 -15.37 4.86 26.32
C PRO A 488 -14.09 4.15 26.77
N ASP A 489 -14.14 2.85 27.04
CA ASP A 489 -12.96 2.06 27.44
C ASP A 489 -12.02 1.89 26.23
N TYR A 490 -12.60 1.67 25.03
CA TYR A 490 -11.86 1.66 23.79
C TYR A 490 -11.18 3.01 23.51
N ASP A 491 -11.95 4.09 23.57
CA ASP A 491 -11.44 5.44 23.34
C ASP A 491 -10.26 5.77 24.28
N GLN A 492 -10.36 5.33 25.56
CA GLN A 492 -9.29 5.54 26.53
C GLN A 492 -8.03 4.73 26.20
N LEU A 493 -8.18 3.43 25.82
CA LEU A 493 -7.05 2.60 25.41
C LEU A 493 -6.33 3.21 24.21
N ILE A 494 -7.06 3.67 23.21
CA ILE A 494 -6.47 4.32 22.03
C ILE A 494 -5.81 5.66 22.40
N ALA A 495 -6.44 6.47 23.26
CA ALA A 495 -5.84 7.71 23.74
C ALA A 495 -4.53 7.45 24.51
N ASP A 496 -4.47 6.43 25.35
CA ASP A 496 -3.25 6.05 26.08
C ASP A 496 -2.14 5.59 25.14
N CYS A 497 -2.48 4.97 24.00
CA CYS A 497 -1.53 4.56 22.95
C CYS A 497 -1.04 5.71 22.07
N THR A 498 -1.79 6.82 21.95
CA THR A 498 -1.51 7.90 21.00
C THR A 498 -1.03 9.18 21.64
N THR A 499 -1.62 9.59 22.77
CA THR A 499 -1.31 10.85 23.44
C THR A 499 -1.14 10.70 24.97
N GLY A 500 -1.33 9.50 25.49
CA GLY A 500 -1.40 9.23 26.94
C GLY A 500 -0.22 8.45 27.49
N ALA A 501 -0.54 7.53 28.42
CA ALA A 501 0.44 6.89 29.29
C ALA A 501 1.46 5.98 28.59
N TYR A 502 1.11 5.39 27.43
CA TYR A 502 1.92 4.35 26.79
C TYR A 502 2.74 4.82 25.59
N ILE A 503 2.77 6.12 25.33
CA ILE A 503 3.35 6.69 24.11
C ILE A 503 4.85 6.42 23.97
N THR A 504 5.58 6.30 25.10
CA THR A 504 7.00 5.98 25.15
C THR A 504 7.29 4.58 25.71
N ASP A 505 6.25 3.85 26.13
CA ASP A 505 6.33 2.47 26.59
C ASP A 505 5.76 1.54 25.52
N TYR A 506 6.62 1.10 24.59
CA TYR A 506 6.22 0.31 23.44
C TYR A 506 5.54 -1.01 23.81
N ASP A 507 5.95 -1.67 24.90
CA ASP A 507 5.38 -2.95 25.32
C ASP A 507 3.99 -2.74 25.93
N ALA A 508 3.83 -1.72 26.79
CA ALA A 508 2.52 -1.37 27.33
C ALA A 508 1.57 -0.89 26.24
N ARG A 509 2.05 -0.10 25.26
CA ARG A 509 1.29 0.33 24.10
C ARG A 509 0.81 -0.87 23.27
N TRP A 510 1.70 -1.83 23.01
CA TRP A 510 1.37 -3.04 22.25
C TRP A 510 0.29 -3.87 22.95
N ALA A 511 0.42 -4.04 24.27
CA ALA A 511 -0.59 -4.74 25.08
C ALA A 511 -1.95 -4.02 25.09
N ALA A 512 -1.98 -2.69 25.23
CA ALA A 512 -3.20 -1.91 25.19
C ALA A 512 -3.89 -1.97 23.80
N MET A 513 -3.11 -2.02 22.71
CA MET A 513 -3.68 -2.24 21.37
C MET A 513 -4.33 -3.62 21.24
N TYR A 514 -3.78 -4.67 21.86
CA TYR A 514 -4.45 -5.99 21.92
C TYR A 514 -5.76 -5.93 22.69
N GLU A 515 -5.82 -5.20 23.82
CA GLU A 515 -7.06 -5.02 24.58
C GLU A 515 -8.10 -4.24 23.77
N ALA A 516 -7.68 -3.20 23.06
CA ALA A 516 -8.55 -2.44 22.17
C ALA A 516 -9.12 -3.32 21.04
N GLU A 517 -8.28 -4.13 20.38
CA GLU A 517 -8.73 -5.07 19.36
C GLU A 517 -9.75 -6.08 19.91
N ALA A 518 -9.53 -6.57 21.14
CA ALA A 518 -10.44 -7.49 21.78
C ALA A 518 -11.86 -6.90 21.94
N LEU A 519 -11.99 -5.63 22.30
CA LEU A 519 -13.30 -4.95 22.40
C LEU A 519 -14.02 -4.89 21.05
N VAL A 520 -13.30 -4.58 19.97
CA VAL A 520 -13.86 -4.56 18.61
C VAL A 520 -14.40 -5.93 18.21
N MET A 521 -13.64 -6.99 18.52
CA MET A 521 -14.02 -8.36 18.15
C MET A 521 -15.13 -8.94 19.04
N GLN A 522 -15.12 -8.66 20.35
CA GLN A 522 -16.13 -9.12 21.29
C GLN A 522 -17.52 -8.58 20.96
N GLU A 523 -17.61 -7.34 20.50
CA GLU A 523 -18.86 -6.72 20.12
C GLU A 523 -19.21 -6.87 18.63
N ALA A 524 -18.37 -7.56 17.85
CA ALA A 524 -18.46 -7.64 16.39
C ALA A 524 -18.72 -6.27 15.75
N VAL A 525 -17.92 -5.26 16.15
CA VAL A 525 -18.01 -3.89 15.59
C VAL A 525 -17.91 -3.96 14.08
N ILE A 526 -17.06 -4.86 13.62
CA ILE A 526 -16.93 -5.32 12.23
C ILE A 526 -16.93 -6.84 12.18
N ALA A 527 -17.16 -7.41 11.00
CA ALA A 527 -16.82 -8.81 10.74
C ALA A 527 -15.65 -8.85 9.73
N PRO A 528 -14.39 -9.10 10.17
CA PRO A 528 -13.27 -9.28 9.26
C PRO A 528 -13.51 -10.50 8.36
N LEU A 529 -13.07 -10.43 7.12
CA LEU A 529 -13.30 -11.47 6.11
C LEU A 529 -11.98 -12.05 5.60
N TYR A 530 -11.19 -11.21 4.94
CA TYR A 530 -9.91 -11.63 4.37
C TYR A 530 -8.95 -10.47 4.18
N THR A 531 -7.67 -10.78 4.16
CA THR A 531 -6.60 -9.86 3.80
C THR A 531 -6.20 -10.11 2.36
N LYS A 532 -6.21 -9.04 1.55
CA LYS A 532 -5.81 -9.08 0.14
C LYS A 532 -4.34 -9.47 0.02
N ALA A 533 -4.06 -10.32 -0.96
CA ALA A 533 -2.69 -10.64 -1.34
C ALA A 533 -2.36 -10.12 -2.75
N ASN A 534 -1.07 -9.90 -2.98
CA ASN A 534 -0.47 -9.69 -4.29
C ASN A 534 0.21 -10.97 -4.74
N ALA A 535 -0.26 -11.56 -5.83
CA ALA A 535 0.36 -12.71 -6.44
C ALA A 535 1.27 -12.25 -7.60
N ASN A 536 2.57 -12.40 -7.42
CA ASN A 536 3.59 -11.97 -8.39
C ASN A 536 4.24 -13.19 -9.03
N LEU A 537 4.40 -13.15 -10.35
CA LEU A 537 5.29 -14.07 -11.07
C LEU A 537 6.63 -13.38 -11.28
N ILE A 538 7.70 -14.04 -10.83
CA ILE A 538 9.07 -13.54 -10.88
C ILE A 538 9.90 -14.51 -11.71
N SER A 539 10.60 -14.01 -12.75
CA SER A 539 11.43 -14.83 -13.63
C SER A 539 12.52 -15.56 -12.85
N GLU A 540 12.83 -16.79 -13.28
CA GLU A 540 13.99 -17.52 -12.76
C GLU A 540 15.27 -16.69 -12.97
N GLY A 541 16.12 -16.63 -11.94
CA GLY A 541 17.33 -15.80 -11.93
C GLY A 541 17.13 -14.38 -11.41
N VAL A 542 15.90 -13.90 -11.21
CA VAL A 542 15.62 -12.64 -10.52
C VAL A 542 15.52 -12.89 -9.01
N SER A 543 16.22 -12.08 -8.23
CA SER A 543 16.24 -12.17 -6.75
C SER A 543 16.33 -10.78 -6.12
N GLY A 544 16.18 -10.66 -4.80
CA GLY A 544 16.40 -9.44 -4.04
C GLY A 544 15.33 -8.36 -4.26
N ILE A 545 14.12 -8.75 -4.66
CA ILE A 545 12.96 -7.86 -4.66
C ILE A 545 12.29 -7.98 -3.30
N ASP A 546 12.18 -6.87 -2.58
CA ASP A 546 11.45 -6.80 -1.33
C ASP A 546 9.99 -6.42 -1.57
N PHE A 547 9.09 -7.03 -0.82
CA PHE A 547 7.65 -6.83 -0.92
C PHE A 547 7.10 -6.40 0.43
N HIS A 548 6.34 -5.30 0.44
CA HIS A 548 5.78 -4.76 1.68
C HIS A 548 4.28 -4.55 1.55
N PRO A 549 3.52 -4.72 2.64
CA PRO A 549 2.08 -4.50 2.64
C PRO A 549 1.69 -3.01 2.74
N VAL A 550 2.67 -2.12 3.00
CA VAL A 550 2.45 -0.70 3.31
C VAL A 550 3.41 0.18 2.53
N ALA A 551 3.01 1.37 2.21
CA ALA A 551 3.77 2.44 1.55
C ALA A 551 4.25 2.06 0.14
N LEU A 552 5.18 1.14 0.04
CA LEU A 552 5.80 0.69 -1.22
C LEU A 552 5.57 -0.81 -1.39
N ASN A 553 4.81 -1.20 -2.38
CA ASN A 553 4.54 -2.63 -2.60
C ASN A 553 5.78 -3.43 -2.98
N ARG A 554 6.71 -2.81 -3.71
CA ARG A 554 7.94 -3.44 -4.21
C ARG A 554 9.11 -2.47 -4.09
N VAL A 555 10.29 -2.99 -3.72
CA VAL A 555 11.54 -2.26 -3.64
C VAL A 555 12.63 -3.05 -4.37
N TYR A 556 13.40 -2.39 -5.24
CA TYR A 556 14.35 -3.05 -6.14
C TYR A 556 15.84 -2.77 -5.84
N LYS A 557 16.14 -2.13 -4.72
CA LYS A 557 17.53 -1.74 -4.37
C LYS A 557 18.49 -2.92 -4.26
N ASP A 558 17.99 -4.09 -3.82
CA ASP A 558 18.76 -5.33 -3.73
C ASP A 558 18.53 -6.29 -4.90
N ALA A 559 17.68 -5.90 -5.85
CA ALA A 559 17.34 -6.75 -6.98
C ALA A 559 18.56 -7.08 -7.84
N ASP A 560 18.62 -8.34 -8.29
CA ASP A 560 19.69 -8.86 -9.14
C ASP A 560 19.11 -9.79 -10.21
N ILE A 561 19.79 -9.87 -11.35
CA ILE A 561 19.50 -10.81 -12.43
C ILE A 561 20.76 -11.64 -12.68
N SER A 562 20.68 -12.96 -12.44
CA SER A 562 21.80 -13.91 -12.61
C SER A 562 21.88 -14.47 -14.03
#